data_b9ade8248a07cbcb38b3a3c2774660ed
#
_entry.id   b9ade8248a07cbcb38b3a3c2774660ed
#
_cell.length_a   1.000
_cell.length_b   1.000
_cell.length_c   1.000
_cell.angle_alpha   90.00
_cell.angle_beta   90.00
_cell.angle_gamma   90.00
#
_symmetry.space_group_name_H-M   'P 1'
#
loop_
_entity.id
_entity.type
_entity.pdbx_description
1 polymer ?
#
loop_
_entity_poly.entity_id
_entity_poly.type
_entity_poly.pdbx_seq_one_letter_code
_entity_poly.pdbx_strand_id
1 'polypeptide(L)'
;MDYKFKTEPYEHQLKALGASHNKENFAFFMEMGTGKSKVLIDNIAMLHDKGKINSALIVAPKGVYRNWERQEIPTHMPEHVDYSVLVWNPSSTSFLKEYAKFLKNDDKLKIFLINIDAFSTARGTEIAKRFLVATQCLMAIDESTTVKTPTAKRTKTICKMRTLAKYRRILTGSPVTKSPLDLYTQCYFFDPELLGFASYYTFKNRYAVMVSRSVATHSFKQIIDYQRLDELEHKLNQFSYRVLKSECLDLPEKVYTKRYIEMTPEQKKMYIEMKNFALSILERETITAAGVLTQMIKLHQITCGHVKTDDGKLIELKNNRLNELLNVMEEIDGKVIIWAVYRYDIQQIEKALSKKYGPDSVRSFYGDTDANDRQDIVSSFQDPKSDLRFFVGNPRTGGFGLTLTASHTVVYYSNSYDLEIRMQSEDRAHRIGQKEKVTYIDFIAEKTVDEKIIKSLRNKINIATKVLGEDFKEWLI
;
A
#
# COMPACT_ATOMS: atom_id res chain seq x y z
N MET A 1 -4.72 11.73 -29.61
CA MET A 1 -5.02 10.34 -30.05
C MET A 1 -6.48 10.31 -30.40
N ASP A 2 -6.79 9.95 -31.63
CA ASP A 2 -8.18 9.73 -32.06
C ASP A 2 -8.58 8.29 -31.68
N TYR A 3 -8.81 8.06 -30.37
CA TYR A 3 -9.23 6.78 -29.80
C TYR A 3 -10.52 6.98 -29.03
N LYS A 4 -11.50 6.11 -29.25
CA LYS A 4 -12.82 6.20 -28.62
C LYS A 4 -12.80 5.61 -27.22
N PHE A 5 -12.54 6.46 -26.23
CA PHE A 5 -12.60 6.09 -24.81
C PHE A 5 -14.05 5.97 -24.31
N LYS A 6 -14.29 5.13 -23.31
CA LYS A 6 -15.58 5.10 -22.62
C LYS A 6 -15.75 6.26 -21.63
N THR A 7 -14.69 6.57 -20.92
CA THR A 7 -14.60 7.74 -20.01
C THR A 7 -13.51 8.65 -20.51
N GLU A 8 -13.75 9.96 -20.50
CA GLU A 8 -12.78 10.94 -21.00
C GLU A 8 -11.50 10.90 -20.13
N PRO A 9 -10.31 10.71 -20.74
CA PRO A 9 -9.06 10.69 -20.00
C PRO A 9 -8.58 12.09 -19.67
N TYR A 10 -8.03 12.29 -18.49
CA TYR A 10 -7.31 13.51 -18.13
C TYR A 10 -6.00 13.63 -18.94
N GLU A 11 -5.46 14.84 -19.04
CA GLU A 11 -4.23 15.12 -19.80
C GLU A 11 -3.05 14.23 -19.38
N HIS A 12 -2.83 14.04 -18.08
CA HIS A 12 -1.77 13.18 -17.57
C HIS A 12 -1.98 11.70 -17.92
N GLN A 13 -3.23 11.24 -18.03
CA GLN A 13 -3.56 9.88 -18.45
C GLN A 13 -3.27 9.68 -19.95
N LEU A 14 -3.58 10.69 -20.78
CA LEU A 14 -3.20 10.70 -22.21
C LEU A 14 -1.68 10.68 -22.39
N LYS A 15 -0.93 11.43 -21.58
CA LYS A 15 0.55 11.41 -21.57
C LYS A 15 1.08 10.01 -21.20
N ALA A 16 0.51 9.39 -20.18
CA ALA A 16 0.87 8.02 -19.77
C ALA A 16 0.59 6.99 -20.88
N LEU A 17 -0.57 7.07 -21.53
CA LEU A 17 -0.92 6.22 -22.67
C LEU A 17 0.01 6.46 -23.86
N GLY A 18 0.29 7.73 -24.20
CA GLY A 18 1.22 8.09 -25.27
C GLY A 18 2.62 7.50 -25.07
N ALA A 19 3.11 7.53 -23.83
CA ALA A 19 4.42 6.97 -23.48
C ALA A 19 4.48 5.44 -23.49
N SER A 20 3.35 4.75 -23.23
CA SER A 20 3.30 3.31 -22.96
C SER A 20 2.77 2.44 -24.08
N HIS A 21 1.90 2.99 -24.98
CA HIS A 21 1.05 2.18 -25.87
C HIS A 21 1.79 1.28 -26.87
N ASN A 22 3.02 1.63 -27.23
CA ASN A 22 3.86 0.84 -28.16
C ASN A 22 5.00 0.08 -27.45
N LYS A 23 5.17 0.24 -26.13
CA LYS A 23 6.25 -0.41 -25.39
C LYS A 23 5.83 -1.78 -24.86
N GLU A 24 6.71 -2.76 -24.96
CA GLU A 24 6.48 -4.08 -24.39
C GLU A 24 6.48 -4.03 -22.85
N ASN A 25 7.37 -3.24 -22.25
CA ASN A 25 7.51 -3.06 -20.80
C ASN A 25 7.27 -1.61 -20.42
N PHE A 26 6.39 -1.36 -19.45
CA PHE A 26 6.17 -0.01 -18.96
C PHE A 26 5.66 0.04 -17.53
N ALA A 27 6.16 0.99 -16.74
CA ALA A 27 5.76 1.24 -15.37
C ALA A 27 4.88 2.49 -15.26
N PHE A 28 3.71 2.33 -14.66
CA PHE A 28 2.83 3.43 -14.28
C PHE A 28 3.07 3.80 -12.81
N PHE A 29 4.07 4.64 -12.58
CA PHE A 29 4.39 5.18 -11.26
C PHE A 29 3.53 6.43 -11.00
N MET A 30 2.23 6.26 -11.08
CA MET A 30 1.26 7.33 -10.92
C MET A 30 0.72 7.30 -9.49
N GLU A 31 0.67 8.45 -8.82
CA GLU A 31 0.21 8.53 -7.43
C GLU A 31 -1.21 7.97 -7.26
N MET A 32 -1.59 7.58 -6.06
CA MET A 32 -2.92 7.01 -5.81
C MET A 32 -4.03 8.01 -6.16
N GLY A 33 -5.10 7.52 -6.81
CA GLY A 33 -6.21 8.38 -7.23
C GLY A 33 -6.01 9.15 -8.52
N THR A 34 -4.87 9.02 -9.22
CA THR A 34 -4.63 9.65 -10.54
C THR A 34 -5.14 8.82 -11.73
N GLY A 35 -5.80 7.68 -11.47
CA GLY A 35 -6.46 6.86 -12.50
C GLY A 35 -5.57 5.83 -13.18
N LYS A 36 -4.60 5.23 -12.46
CA LYS A 36 -3.75 4.13 -12.96
C LYS A 36 -4.56 2.99 -13.61
N SER A 37 -5.65 2.57 -12.97
CA SER A 37 -6.51 1.50 -13.44
C SER A 37 -7.11 1.82 -14.80
N LYS A 38 -7.63 3.04 -14.97
CA LYS A 38 -8.15 3.53 -16.25
C LYS A 38 -7.06 3.49 -17.34
N VAL A 39 -5.88 4.02 -17.06
CA VAL A 39 -4.76 4.01 -18.03
C VAL A 39 -4.39 2.58 -18.44
N LEU A 40 -4.38 1.62 -17.51
CA LEU A 40 -4.12 0.23 -17.84
C LEU A 40 -5.24 -0.37 -18.71
N ILE A 41 -6.51 -0.11 -18.38
CA ILE A 41 -7.66 -0.62 -19.13
C ILE A 41 -7.64 -0.08 -20.56
N ASP A 42 -7.45 1.23 -20.73
CA ASP A 42 -7.33 1.85 -22.05
C ASP A 42 -6.13 1.30 -22.83
N ASN A 43 -4.99 1.06 -22.18
CA ASN A 43 -3.81 0.47 -22.81
C ASN A 43 -4.07 -0.99 -23.25
N ILE A 44 -4.77 -1.79 -22.45
CA ILE A 44 -5.20 -3.15 -22.81
C ILE A 44 -6.12 -3.11 -24.04
N ALA A 45 -7.13 -2.26 -24.02
CA ALA A 45 -8.08 -2.11 -25.13
C ALA A 45 -7.37 -1.69 -26.43
N MET A 46 -6.49 -0.68 -26.38
CA MET A 46 -5.70 -0.24 -27.53
C MET A 46 -4.78 -1.33 -28.11
N LEU A 47 -4.19 -2.16 -27.25
CA LEU A 47 -3.35 -3.28 -27.71
C LEU A 47 -4.18 -4.41 -28.31
N HIS A 48 -5.39 -4.63 -27.79
CA HIS A 48 -6.34 -5.60 -28.33
C HIS A 48 -6.82 -5.17 -29.72
N ASP A 49 -7.26 -3.94 -29.88
CA ASP A 49 -7.71 -3.38 -31.17
C ASP A 49 -6.62 -3.44 -32.26
N LYS A 50 -5.36 -3.34 -31.86
CA LYS A 50 -4.20 -3.53 -32.76
C LYS A 50 -3.86 -5.00 -33.04
N GLY A 51 -4.63 -5.97 -32.51
CA GLY A 51 -4.36 -7.40 -32.63
C GLY A 51 -3.04 -7.84 -31.97
N LYS A 52 -2.53 -7.08 -31.00
CA LYS A 52 -1.26 -7.37 -30.30
C LYS A 52 -1.45 -8.32 -29.12
N ILE A 53 -2.63 -8.31 -28.53
CA ILE A 53 -3.05 -9.19 -27.44
C ILE A 53 -4.49 -9.65 -27.64
N ASN A 54 -4.83 -10.81 -27.10
CA ASN A 54 -6.21 -11.30 -26.98
C ASN A 54 -6.60 -11.52 -25.51
N SER A 55 -5.69 -11.22 -24.58
CA SER A 55 -5.94 -11.43 -23.16
C SER A 55 -5.10 -10.50 -22.27
N ALA A 56 -5.56 -10.35 -21.02
CA ALA A 56 -4.83 -9.68 -19.96
C ALA A 56 -4.89 -10.48 -18.65
N LEU A 57 -3.76 -10.66 -17.99
CA LEU A 57 -3.64 -11.19 -16.63
C LEU A 57 -3.34 -10.04 -15.68
N ILE A 58 -4.29 -9.68 -14.82
CA ILE A 58 -4.11 -8.63 -13.82
C ILE A 58 -3.89 -9.27 -12.45
N VAL A 59 -2.71 -9.07 -11.90
CA VAL A 59 -2.31 -9.54 -10.58
C VAL A 59 -2.43 -8.39 -9.60
N ALA A 60 -3.27 -8.51 -8.58
CA ALA A 60 -3.54 -7.43 -7.62
C ALA A 60 -3.59 -7.95 -6.17
N PRO A 61 -3.49 -7.08 -5.15
CA PRO A 61 -3.67 -7.47 -3.75
C PRO A 61 -5.06 -8.07 -3.48
N LYS A 62 -5.14 -8.99 -2.51
CA LYS A 62 -6.38 -9.71 -2.17
C LYS A 62 -7.57 -8.79 -1.86
N GLY A 63 -7.33 -7.61 -1.30
CA GLY A 63 -8.38 -6.63 -0.98
C GLY A 63 -8.91 -5.85 -2.19
N VAL A 64 -8.21 -5.88 -3.35
CA VAL A 64 -8.48 -4.98 -4.48
C VAL A 64 -8.86 -5.73 -5.76
N TYR A 65 -8.37 -6.96 -5.98
CA TYR A 65 -8.52 -7.64 -7.27
C TYR A 65 -9.96 -7.81 -7.74
N ARG A 66 -10.94 -7.90 -6.81
CA ARG A 66 -12.37 -7.95 -7.16
C ARG A 66 -12.96 -6.59 -7.53
N ASN A 67 -12.32 -5.48 -7.12
CA ASN A 67 -12.73 -4.15 -7.51
C ASN A 67 -12.53 -3.91 -9.02
N TRP A 68 -11.51 -4.55 -9.59
CA TRP A 68 -11.28 -4.57 -11.03
C TRP A 68 -12.50 -5.11 -11.80
N GLU A 69 -13.07 -6.25 -11.34
CA GLU A 69 -14.25 -6.86 -11.96
C GLU A 69 -15.51 -5.99 -11.81
N ARG A 70 -15.72 -5.48 -10.58
CA ARG A 70 -17.01 -4.86 -10.22
C ARG A 70 -17.11 -3.40 -10.64
N GLN A 71 -15.99 -2.70 -10.68
CA GLN A 71 -15.98 -1.25 -10.84
C GLN A 71 -15.06 -0.79 -11.97
N GLU A 72 -13.75 -1.10 -11.93
CA GLU A 72 -12.76 -0.49 -12.82
C GLU A 72 -13.01 -0.87 -14.29
N ILE A 73 -13.09 -2.17 -14.59
CA ILE A 73 -13.28 -2.65 -15.96
C ILE A 73 -14.65 -2.20 -16.52
N PRO A 74 -15.80 -2.39 -15.85
CA PRO A 74 -17.07 -1.93 -16.36
C PRO A 74 -17.15 -0.42 -16.58
N THR A 75 -16.44 0.36 -15.75
CA THR A 75 -16.46 1.82 -15.86
C THR A 75 -15.64 2.32 -17.05
N HIS A 76 -14.50 1.71 -17.34
CA HIS A 76 -13.51 2.28 -18.25
C HIS A 76 -13.29 1.52 -19.55
N MET A 77 -13.66 0.22 -19.64
CA MET A 77 -13.47 -0.54 -20.87
C MET A 77 -14.30 0.06 -22.00
N PRO A 78 -13.69 0.42 -23.15
CA PRO A 78 -14.41 0.98 -24.30
C PRO A 78 -15.55 0.10 -24.76
N GLU A 79 -16.69 0.68 -25.16
CA GLU A 79 -17.92 -0.04 -25.49
C GLU A 79 -17.79 -0.94 -26.73
N HIS A 80 -16.86 -0.61 -27.63
CA HIS A 80 -16.60 -1.40 -28.83
C HIS A 80 -15.76 -2.66 -28.57
N VAL A 81 -15.15 -2.79 -27.37
CA VAL A 81 -14.35 -3.95 -26.99
C VAL A 81 -15.24 -4.97 -26.28
N ASP A 82 -15.52 -6.09 -26.96
CA ASP A 82 -16.21 -7.21 -26.32
C ASP A 82 -15.22 -7.99 -25.44
N TYR A 83 -15.56 -8.24 -24.19
CA TYR A 83 -14.66 -8.85 -23.23
C TYR A 83 -15.36 -9.83 -22.30
N SER A 84 -14.58 -10.71 -21.70
CA SER A 84 -14.99 -11.61 -20.63
C SER A 84 -14.02 -11.53 -19.46
N VAL A 85 -14.54 -11.63 -18.23
CA VAL A 85 -13.73 -11.56 -17.01
C VAL A 85 -13.85 -12.86 -16.24
N LEU A 86 -12.74 -13.41 -15.80
CA LEU A 86 -12.69 -14.52 -14.84
C LEU A 86 -11.92 -14.07 -13.60
N VAL A 87 -12.50 -14.34 -12.43
CA VAL A 87 -11.88 -13.99 -11.14
C VAL A 87 -11.40 -15.26 -10.44
N TRP A 88 -10.14 -15.27 -10.03
CA TRP A 88 -9.56 -16.35 -9.25
C TRP A 88 -10.34 -16.62 -7.96
N ASN A 89 -10.88 -17.81 -7.83
CA ASN A 89 -11.56 -18.26 -6.61
C ASN A 89 -11.11 -19.68 -6.23
N PRO A 90 -10.11 -19.82 -5.34
CA PRO A 90 -9.59 -21.14 -4.94
C PRO A 90 -10.60 -22.01 -4.17
N SER A 91 -11.63 -21.40 -3.57
CA SER A 91 -12.66 -22.10 -2.80
C SER A 91 -13.80 -22.64 -3.66
N SER A 92 -13.95 -22.17 -4.91
CA SER A 92 -15.00 -22.63 -5.81
C SER A 92 -14.68 -24.01 -6.38
N THR A 93 -15.64 -24.94 -6.25
CA THR A 93 -15.56 -26.28 -6.85
C THR A 93 -15.80 -26.24 -8.35
N SER A 94 -16.56 -25.25 -8.85
CA SER A 94 -16.85 -25.03 -10.27
C SER A 94 -15.73 -24.31 -11.04
N PHE A 95 -14.78 -23.70 -10.34
CA PHE A 95 -13.76 -22.82 -10.94
C PHE A 95 -13.06 -23.43 -12.17
N LEU A 96 -12.67 -24.69 -12.11
CA LEU A 96 -11.98 -25.33 -13.27
C LEU A 96 -12.89 -25.47 -14.49
N LYS A 97 -14.20 -25.70 -14.29
CA LYS A 97 -15.18 -25.74 -15.37
C LYS A 97 -15.39 -24.34 -15.98
N GLU A 98 -15.49 -23.32 -15.13
CA GLU A 98 -15.58 -21.92 -15.54
C GLU A 98 -14.32 -21.48 -16.29
N TYR A 99 -13.15 -21.85 -15.80
CA TYR A 99 -11.87 -21.58 -16.44
C TYR A 99 -11.75 -22.24 -17.81
N ALA A 100 -12.17 -23.50 -17.95
CA ALA A 100 -12.18 -24.21 -19.24
C ALA A 100 -13.15 -23.56 -20.23
N LYS A 101 -14.32 -23.10 -19.78
CA LYS A 101 -15.28 -22.35 -20.60
C LYS A 101 -14.69 -20.98 -21.01
N PHE A 102 -14.03 -20.28 -20.09
CA PHE A 102 -13.41 -18.99 -20.32
C PHE A 102 -12.29 -19.04 -21.37
N LEU A 103 -11.55 -20.15 -21.45
CA LEU A 103 -10.49 -20.36 -22.44
C LEU A 103 -10.99 -20.77 -23.84
N LYS A 104 -12.29 -21.02 -24.01
CA LYS A 104 -12.81 -21.34 -25.33
C LYS A 104 -12.49 -20.21 -26.30
N ASN A 105 -12.20 -20.63 -27.54
CA ASN A 105 -11.86 -19.69 -28.60
C ASN A 105 -13.13 -18.93 -29.02
N ASP A 106 -13.14 -17.66 -28.68
CA ASP A 106 -14.07 -16.64 -29.13
C ASP A 106 -13.25 -15.34 -29.35
N ASP A 107 -13.80 -14.38 -30.06
CA ASP A 107 -13.11 -13.12 -30.41
C ASP A 107 -13.06 -12.11 -29.24
N LYS A 108 -13.52 -12.51 -28.05
CA LYS A 108 -13.57 -11.63 -26.88
C LYS A 108 -12.20 -11.46 -26.25
N LEU A 109 -11.91 -10.25 -25.79
CA LEU A 109 -10.77 -9.99 -24.91
C LEU A 109 -10.95 -10.71 -23.57
N LYS A 110 -10.03 -11.61 -23.21
CA LYS A 110 -10.09 -12.40 -21.98
C LYS A 110 -9.31 -11.72 -20.86
N ILE A 111 -9.97 -11.34 -19.78
CA ILE A 111 -9.34 -10.70 -18.63
C ILE A 111 -9.38 -11.64 -17.44
N PHE A 112 -8.22 -12.12 -17.00
CA PHE A 112 -8.09 -12.97 -15.82
C PHE A 112 -7.55 -12.18 -14.63
N LEU A 113 -8.34 -12.12 -13.55
CA LEU A 113 -8.01 -11.41 -12.31
C LEU A 113 -7.56 -12.41 -11.25
N ILE A 114 -6.37 -12.23 -10.72
CA ILE A 114 -5.79 -13.13 -9.71
C ILE A 114 -5.14 -12.35 -8.58
N ASN A 115 -5.30 -12.82 -7.33
CA ASN A 115 -4.60 -12.19 -6.22
C ASN A 115 -3.13 -12.63 -6.16
N ILE A 116 -2.28 -11.71 -5.67
CA ILE A 116 -0.83 -11.89 -5.59
C ILE A 116 -0.42 -13.11 -4.77
N ASP A 117 -1.19 -13.49 -3.72
CA ASP A 117 -0.86 -14.59 -2.82
C ASP A 117 -1.06 -15.96 -3.50
N ALA A 118 -1.86 -16.02 -4.57
CA ALA A 118 -2.04 -17.23 -5.37
C ALA A 118 -0.70 -17.75 -5.93
N PHE A 119 0.26 -16.85 -6.22
CA PHE A 119 1.60 -17.21 -6.70
C PHE A 119 2.51 -17.84 -5.63
N SER A 120 2.09 -17.87 -4.39
CA SER A 120 2.73 -18.67 -3.34
C SER A 120 2.23 -20.12 -3.28
N THR A 121 1.15 -20.44 -4.01
CA THR A 121 0.52 -21.77 -4.08
C THR A 121 0.80 -22.47 -5.41
N ALA A 122 0.87 -23.81 -5.41
CA ALA A 122 1.08 -24.57 -6.64
C ALA A 122 -0.12 -24.41 -7.61
N ARG A 123 -1.35 -24.47 -7.09
CA ARG A 123 -2.58 -24.38 -7.89
C ARG A 123 -2.71 -23.03 -8.59
N GLY A 124 -2.52 -21.91 -7.85
CA GLY A 124 -2.62 -20.57 -8.44
C GLY A 124 -1.54 -20.33 -9.49
N THR A 125 -0.31 -20.77 -9.20
CA THR A 125 0.82 -20.73 -10.12
C THR A 125 0.53 -21.46 -11.42
N GLU A 126 0.03 -22.70 -11.35
CA GLU A 126 -0.25 -23.53 -12.51
C GLU A 126 -1.37 -22.95 -13.38
N ILE A 127 -2.45 -22.47 -12.77
CA ILE A 127 -3.57 -21.85 -13.51
C ILE A 127 -3.10 -20.58 -14.23
N ALA A 128 -2.36 -19.70 -13.56
CA ALA A 128 -1.82 -18.50 -14.18
C ALA A 128 -0.86 -18.84 -15.35
N LYS A 129 0.01 -19.83 -15.18
CA LYS A 129 0.92 -20.29 -16.22
C LYS A 129 0.16 -20.82 -17.44
N ARG A 130 -0.86 -21.67 -17.23
CA ARG A 130 -1.70 -22.20 -18.32
C ARG A 130 -2.39 -21.09 -19.08
N PHE A 131 -2.88 -20.07 -18.40
CA PHE A 131 -3.49 -18.91 -19.05
C PHE A 131 -2.49 -18.17 -19.95
N LEU A 132 -1.31 -17.86 -19.41
CA LEU A 132 -0.25 -17.15 -20.14
C LEU A 132 0.25 -17.93 -21.37
N VAL A 133 0.33 -19.27 -21.28
CA VAL A 133 0.78 -20.11 -22.39
C VAL A 133 -0.32 -20.26 -23.47
N ALA A 134 -1.59 -20.28 -23.07
CA ALA A 134 -2.71 -20.50 -23.98
C ALA A 134 -3.13 -19.22 -24.75
N THR A 135 -2.62 -18.03 -24.37
CA THR A 135 -3.13 -16.77 -24.90
C THR A 135 -1.99 -15.79 -25.24
N GLN A 136 -2.30 -14.78 -26.09
CA GLN A 136 -1.39 -13.65 -26.31
C GLN A 136 -1.68 -12.59 -25.25
N CYS A 137 -0.95 -12.69 -24.14
CA CYS A 137 -1.31 -11.99 -22.91
C CYS A 137 -0.48 -10.74 -22.63
N LEU A 138 -1.16 -9.68 -22.14
CA LEU A 138 -0.53 -8.63 -21.35
C LEU A 138 -0.59 -9.06 -19.87
N MET A 139 0.54 -9.06 -19.17
CA MET A 139 0.60 -9.30 -17.72
C MET A 139 0.83 -8.00 -16.96
N ALA A 140 -0.08 -7.66 -16.07
CA ALA A 140 0.01 -6.48 -15.22
C ALA A 140 0.07 -6.84 -13.74
N ILE A 141 0.86 -6.09 -12.97
CA ILE A 141 0.90 -6.18 -11.50
C ILE A 141 0.44 -4.85 -10.93
N ASP A 142 -0.73 -4.87 -10.33
CA ASP A 142 -1.25 -3.74 -9.55
C ASP A 142 -0.66 -3.78 -8.13
N GLU A 143 -0.32 -2.60 -7.61
CA GLU A 143 0.48 -2.42 -6.40
C GLU A 143 1.77 -3.27 -6.43
N SER A 144 2.64 -2.96 -7.39
CA SER A 144 3.86 -3.73 -7.68
C SER A 144 4.86 -3.78 -6.51
N THR A 145 4.72 -2.93 -5.51
CA THR A 145 5.44 -3.03 -4.23
C THR A 145 5.26 -4.38 -3.53
N THR A 146 4.19 -5.11 -3.84
CA THR A 146 3.95 -6.48 -3.35
C THR A 146 4.99 -7.49 -3.83
N VAL A 147 5.74 -7.18 -4.89
CA VAL A 147 6.82 -8.03 -5.44
C VAL A 147 8.23 -7.43 -5.20
N LYS A 148 8.39 -6.42 -4.35
CA LYS A 148 9.68 -5.75 -4.07
C LYS A 148 10.72 -6.64 -3.38
N THR A 149 10.30 -7.74 -2.72
CA THR A 149 11.19 -8.61 -1.96
C THR A 149 11.70 -9.76 -2.83
N PRO A 150 13.01 -9.80 -3.19
CA PRO A 150 13.55 -10.77 -4.15
C PRO A 150 13.51 -12.22 -3.65
N THR A 151 13.52 -12.43 -2.34
CA THR A 151 13.52 -13.77 -1.73
C THR A 151 12.13 -14.38 -1.58
N ALA A 152 11.07 -13.56 -1.68
CA ALA A 152 9.69 -14.03 -1.50
C ALA A 152 9.28 -15.03 -2.60
N LYS A 153 8.60 -16.13 -2.21
CA LYS A 153 8.17 -17.18 -3.14
C LYS A 153 7.31 -16.62 -4.27
N ARG A 154 6.31 -15.78 -3.97
CA ARG A 154 5.46 -15.13 -4.97
C ARG A 154 6.25 -14.29 -5.97
N THR A 155 7.22 -13.49 -5.50
CA THR A 155 8.09 -12.67 -6.36
C THR A 155 8.88 -13.54 -7.34
N LYS A 156 9.54 -14.58 -6.83
CA LYS A 156 10.30 -15.52 -7.66
C LYS A 156 9.41 -16.20 -8.71
N THR A 157 8.20 -16.60 -8.32
CA THR A 157 7.24 -17.26 -9.22
C THR A 157 6.80 -16.31 -10.33
N ILE A 158 6.38 -15.09 -9.98
CA ILE A 158 5.94 -14.07 -10.95
C ILE A 158 7.07 -13.71 -11.92
N CYS A 159 8.29 -13.47 -11.40
CA CYS A 159 9.45 -13.16 -12.24
C CYS A 159 9.83 -14.29 -13.19
N LYS A 160 9.60 -15.56 -12.82
CA LYS A 160 9.81 -16.71 -13.72
C LYS A 160 8.79 -16.76 -14.86
N MET A 161 7.59 -16.23 -14.65
CA MET A 161 6.52 -16.23 -15.65
C MET A 161 6.58 -15.04 -16.63
N ARG A 162 7.43 -14.05 -16.38
CA ARG A 162 7.51 -12.81 -17.19
C ARG A 162 7.68 -13.08 -18.70
N THR A 163 8.44 -14.10 -19.07
CA THR A 163 8.73 -14.45 -20.47
C THR A 163 7.54 -15.05 -21.21
N LEU A 164 6.49 -15.44 -20.50
CA LEU A 164 5.26 -15.97 -21.07
C LEU A 164 4.29 -14.87 -21.54
N ALA A 165 4.54 -13.60 -21.15
CA ALA A 165 3.76 -12.44 -21.57
C ALA A 165 4.67 -11.47 -22.33
N LYS A 166 4.29 -11.11 -23.54
CA LYS A 166 5.03 -10.15 -24.36
C LYS A 166 4.93 -8.73 -23.79
N TYR A 167 3.74 -8.33 -23.37
CA TYR A 167 3.47 -7.01 -22.80
C TYR A 167 3.38 -7.11 -21.29
N ARG A 168 4.15 -6.29 -20.57
CA ARG A 168 4.20 -6.27 -19.11
C ARG A 168 4.01 -4.88 -18.57
N ARG A 169 3.22 -4.76 -17.50
CA ARG A 169 2.91 -3.49 -16.82
C ARG A 169 3.06 -3.65 -15.31
N ILE A 170 3.59 -2.64 -14.66
CA ILE A 170 3.49 -2.50 -13.21
C ILE A 170 2.84 -1.18 -12.87
N LEU A 171 2.01 -1.19 -11.83
CA LEU A 171 1.29 -0.04 -11.34
C LEU A 171 1.58 0.13 -9.86
N THR A 172 1.96 1.32 -9.46
CA THR A 172 2.04 1.71 -8.05
C THR A 172 2.13 3.22 -7.90
N GLY A 173 1.55 3.73 -6.82
CA GLY A 173 1.72 5.14 -6.44
C GLY A 173 3.03 5.41 -5.71
N SER A 174 3.66 4.38 -5.15
CA SER A 174 4.84 4.52 -4.29
C SER A 174 5.85 3.41 -4.57
N PRO A 175 6.61 3.48 -5.67
CA PRO A 175 7.53 2.41 -6.08
C PRO A 175 8.70 2.20 -5.11
N VAL A 176 9.04 3.23 -4.33
CA VAL A 176 10.08 3.21 -3.29
C VAL A 176 9.43 3.46 -1.94
N THR A 177 9.37 2.43 -1.09
CA THR A 177 8.69 2.51 0.21
C THR A 177 9.62 2.26 1.40
N LYS A 178 10.71 1.54 1.18
CA LYS A 178 11.73 1.27 2.20
C LYS A 178 13.08 1.80 1.78
N SER A 179 13.44 1.56 0.53
CA SER A 179 14.74 1.92 -0.02
C SER A 179 14.71 1.88 -1.55
N PRO A 180 15.69 2.50 -2.23
CA PRO A 180 15.85 2.38 -3.69
C PRO A 180 15.93 0.94 -4.18
N LEU A 181 16.33 0.02 -3.31
CA LEU A 181 16.46 -1.40 -3.62
C LEU A 181 15.09 -2.08 -3.89
N ASP A 182 14.00 -1.46 -3.45
CA ASP A 182 12.63 -1.91 -3.74
C ASP A 182 12.33 -1.97 -5.25
N LEU A 183 13.05 -1.17 -6.05
CA LEU A 183 12.86 -1.09 -7.49
C LEU A 183 13.41 -2.31 -8.25
N TYR A 184 14.44 -2.96 -7.72
CA TYR A 184 15.12 -4.03 -8.45
C TYR A 184 14.16 -5.11 -8.95
N THR A 185 13.41 -5.75 -8.06
CA THR A 185 12.51 -6.86 -8.44
C THR A 185 11.27 -6.41 -9.18
N GLN A 186 10.81 -5.20 -8.94
CA GLN A 186 9.73 -4.59 -9.72
C GLN A 186 10.15 -4.44 -11.18
N CYS A 187 11.36 -3.93 -11.45
CA CYS A 187 11.89 -3.79 -12.80
C CYS A 187 12.38 -5.12 -13.39
N TYR A 188 12.91 -6.04 -12.56
CA TYR A 188 13.29 -7.38 -12.98
C TYR A 188 12.11 -8.18 -13.56
N PHE A 189 10.89 -7.88 -13.14
CA PHE A 189 9.68 -8.45 -13.75
C PHE A 189 9.55 -8.08 -15.24
N PHE A 190 10.04 -6.94 -15.65
CA PHE A 190 10.08 -6.56 -17.07
C PHE A 190 11.19 -7.29 -17.78
N ASP A 191 12.42 -6.97 -17.42
CA ASP A 191 13.63 -7.52 -17.97
C ASP A 191 14.77 -7.33 -16.96
N PRO A 192 15.58 -8.37 -16.68
CA PRO A 192 16.75 -8.26 -15.82
C PRO A 192 17.75 -7.18 -16.26
N GLU A 193 17.86 -6.94 -17.57
CA GLU A 193 18.82 -6.00 -18.14
C GLU A 193 18.32 -4.56 -18.17
N LEU A 194 17.04 -4.32 -17.93
CA LEU A 194 16.42 -2.99 -18.06
C LEU A 194 17.10 -1.93 -17.16
N LEU A 195 17.49 -2.33 -15.94
CA LEU A 195 18.29 -1.49 -15.05
C LEU A 195 19.80 -1.64 -15.25
N GLY A 196 20.25 -2.58 -16.12
CA GLY A 196 21.66 -2.89 -16.36
C GLY A 196 22.32 -3.74 -15.28
N PHE A 197 21.55 -4.55 -14.54
CA PHE A 197 22.06 -5.39 -13.46
C PHE A 197 21.47 -6.78 -13.49
N ALA A 198 22.30 -7.78 -13.81
CA ALA A 198 21.88 -9.18 -13.86
C ALA A 198 21.50 -9.77 -12.49
N SER A 199 21.91 -9.16 -11.36
CA SER A 199 21.61 -9.65 -10.01
C SER A 199 21.26 -8.54 -9.03
N TYR A 200 20.43 -8.88 -8.04
CA TYR A 200 20.14 -7.99 -6.91
C TYR A 200 21.42 -7.56 -6.17
N TYR A 201 22.42 -8.42 -6.13
CA TYR A 201 23.67 -8.13 -5.43
C TYR A 201 24.47 -7.02 -6.12
N THR A 202 24.59 -7.07 -7.45
CA THR A 202 25.27 -6.03 -8.23
C THR A 202 24.52 -4.71 -8.17
N PHE A 203 23.18 -4.73 -8.25
CA PHE A 203 22.34 -3.57 -8.06
C PHE A 203 22.51 -2.96 -6.66
N LYS A 204 22.45 -3.77 -5.61
CA LYS A 204 22.66 -3.33 -4.23
C LYS A 204 24.06 -2.69 -4.05
N ASN A 205 25.11 -3.31 -4.56
CA ASN A 205 26.47 -2.77 -4.46
C ASN A 205 26.64 -1.44 -5.20
N ARG A 206 25.88 -1.21 -6.27
CA ARG A 206 25.93 0.04 -7.04
C ARG A 206 25.30 1.20 -6.29
N TYR A 207 24.15 0.97 -5.67
CA TYR A 207 23.31 2.04 -5.13
C TYR A 207 23.33 2.15 -3.61
N ALA A 208 23.81 1.15 -2.86
CA ALA A 208 23.89 1.20 -1.41
C ALA A 208 25.32 1.44 -0.93
N VAL A 209 25.48 2.39 0.00
CA VAL A 209 26.71 2.60 0.75
C VAL A 209 26.68 1.67 1.95
N MET A 210 27.66 0.75 2.01
CA MET A 210 27.69 -0.28 3.04
C MET A 210 28.98 -0.20 3.85
N VAL A 211 28.85 -0.37 5.16
CA VAL A 211 29.99 -0.53 6.09
C VAL A 211 29.99 -1.92 6.69
N SER A 212 31.18 -2.48 6.88
CA SER A 212 31.33 -3.72 7.63
C SER A 212 31.16 -3.43 9.12
N ARG A 213 30.30 -4.20 9.76
CA ARG A 213 30.11 -4.19 11.22
C ARG A 213 30.46 -5.57 11.74
N SER A 214 31.15 -5.63 12.86
CA SER A 214 31.44 -6.89 13.55
C SER A 214 30.76 -6.87 14.91
N VAL A 215 30.04 -7.94 15.20
CA VAL A 215 29.48 -8.20 16.52
C VAL A 215 29.97 -9.61 16.90
N ALA A 216 30.79 -9.66 17.92
CA ALA A 216 31.49 -10.88 18.33
C ALA A 216 32.23 -11.57 17.17
N THR A 217 31.85 -12.79 16.79
CA THR A 217 32.45 -13.62 15.76
C THR A 217 31.86 -13.43 14.37
N HIS A 218 30.79 -12.62 14.22
CA HIS A 218 30.11 -12.43 12.95
C HIS A 218 30.29 -11.03 12.39
N SER A 219 30.77 -10.93 11.16
CA SER A 219 30.79 -9.70 10.39
C SER A 219 29.62 -9.65 9.41
N PHE A 220 28.96 -8.50 9.31
CA PHE A 220 27.89 -8.25 8.36
C PHE A 220 28.02 -6.85 7.75
N LYS A 221 27.48 -6.70 6.52
CA LYS A 221 27.42 -5.40 5.85
C LYS A 221 26.12 -4.68 6.19
N GLN A 222 26.24 -3.53 6.84
CA GLN A 222 25.13 -2.64 7.13
C GLN A 222 25.05 -1.55 6.07
N ILE A 223 23.86 -1.32 5.52
CA ILE A 223 23.58 -0.17 4.65
C ILE A 223 23.45 1.05 5.56
N ILE A 224 24.23 2.09 5.27
CA ILE A 224 24.21 3.35 5.99
C ILE A 224 23.64 4.50 5.16
N ASP A 225 23.71 4.43 3.83
CA ASP A 225 23.23 5.44 2.92
C ASP A 225 23.01 4.85 1.51
N TYR A 226 22.53 5.69 0.60
CA TYR A 226 22.35 5.37 -0.82
C TYR A 226 23.05 6.41 -1.69
N GLN A 227 23.51 5.99 -2.85
CA GLN A 227 24.30 6.79 -3.78
C GLN A 227 23.81 6.62 -5.22
N ARG A 228 24.20 7.57 -6.11
CA ARG A 228 23.92 7.52 -7.56
C ARG A 228 22.42 7.44 -7.88
N LEU A 229 21.62 8.12 -7.08
CA LEU A 229 20.16 8.09 -7.23
C LEU A 229 19.72 8.75 -8.52
N ASP A 230 20.43 9.78 -9.00
CA ASP A 230 20.19 10.45 -10.29
C ASP A 230 20.38 9.48 -11.48
N GLU A 231 21.40 8.59 -11.41
CA GLU A 231 21.57 7.53 -12.42
C GLU A 231 20.38 6.58 -12.45
N LEU A 232 19.87 6.22 -11.26
CA LEU A 232 18.72 5.32 -11.15
C LEU A 232 17.45 5.98 -11.68
N GLU A 233 17.21 7.23 -11.33
CA GLU A 233 16.10 8.05 -11.83
C GLU A 233 16.14 8.13 -13.37
N HIS A 234 17.30 8.49 -13.95
CA HIS A 234 17.44 8.57 -15.40
C HIS A 234 17.09 7.24 -16.09
N LYS A 235 17.50 6.10 -15.52
CA LYS A 235 17.13 4.78 -16.06
C LYS A 235 15.65 4.50 -15.98
N LEU A 236 15.00 4.83 -14.85
CA LEU A 236 13.56 4.65 -14.66
C LEU A 236 12.74 5.44 -15.66
N ASN A 237 13.12 6.68 -15.95
CA ASN A 237 12.42 7.59 -16.85
C ASN A 237 12.33 7.07 -18.30
N GLN A 238 13.17 6.11 -18.69
CA GLN A 238 13.14 5.50 -20.03
C GLN A 238 11.93 4.58 -20.26
N PHE A 239 11.41 3.96 -19.19
CA PHE A 239 10.33 2.98 -19.26
C PHE A 239 9.23 3.19 -18.22
N SER A 240 9.16 4.34 -17.60
CA SER A 240 8.11 4.69 -16.65
C SER A 240 7.49 6.05 -16.96
N TYR A 241 6.32 6.25 -16.40
CA TYR A 241 5.67 7.55 -16.31
C TYR A 241 5.35 7.83 -14.86
N ARG A 242 5.89 8.94 -14.36
CA ARG A 242 5.63 9.44 -13.01
C ARG A 242 4.71 10.64 -13.07
N VAL A 243 3.71 10.67 -12.20
CA VAL A 243 2.86 11.85 -11.99
C VAL A 243 2.38 11.89 -10.54
N LEU A 244 2.42 13.08 -9.96
CA LEU A 244 1.89 13.37 -8.62
C LEU A 244 0.48 13.94 -8.70
N LYS A 245 -0.28 13.79 -7.63
CA LYS A 245 -1.61 14.41 -7.51
C LYS A 245 -1.54 15.93 -7.63
N SER A 246 -0.55 16.55 -6.98
CA SER A 246 -0.32 17.99 -7.00
C SER A 246 -0.04 18.55 -8.41
N GLU A 247 0.42 17.70 -9.32
CA GLU A 247 0.71 18.10 -10.72
C GLU A 247 -0.50 18.01 -11.65
N CYS A 248 -1.51 17.22 -11.28
CA CYS A 248 -2.57 16.84 -12.21
C CYS A 248 -3.99 16.91 -11.64
N LEU A 249 -4.16 17.16 -10.35
CA LEU A 249 -5.46 17.26 -9.70
C LEU A 249 -5.50 18.52 -8.82
N ASP A 250 -6.58 19.28 -8.93
CA ASP A 250 -6.85 20.39 -8.03
C ASP A 250 -7.46 19.83 -6.74
N LEU A 251 -6.61 19.42 -5.82
CA LEU A 251 -7.00 18.91 -4.51
C LEU A 251 -6.61 19.91 -3.42
N PRO A 252 -7.42 20.03 -2.35
CA PRO A 252 -7.08 20.85 -1.21
C PRO A 252 -5.76 20.43 -0.56
N GLU A 253 -5.10 21.35 0.13
CA GLU A 253 -3.84 21.11 0.82
C GLU A 253 -3.97 20.04 1.92
N LYS A 254 -2.87 19.32 2.18
CA LYS A 254 -2.69 18.46 3.34
C LYS A 254 -2.03 19.26 4.46
N VAL A 255 -2.60 19.21 5.65
CA VAL A 255 -2.07 19.85 6.85
C VAL A 255 -1.65 18.77 7.85
N TYR A 256 -0.43 18.85 8.36
CA TYR A 256 0.09 17.88 9.32
C TYR A 256 0.32 18.54 10.68
N THR A 257 -0.28 17.98 11.71
CA THR A 257 -0.14 18.47 13.08
C THR A 257 0.28 17.32 14.01
N LYS A 258 0.79 17.65 15.18
CA LYS A 258 1.19 16.70 16.21
C LYS A 258 0.49 17.02 17.51
N ARG A 259 0.05 15.97 18.20
CA ARG A 259 -0.43 16.05 19.58
C ARG A 259 0.52 15.23 20.46
N TYR A 260 1.19 15.89 21.36
CA TYR A 260 2.10 15.24 22.28
C TYR A 260 1.34 14.69 23.48
N ILE A 261 1.60 13.42 23.77
CA ILE A 261 0.92 12.67 24.83
C ILE A 261 1.92 12.45 25.97
N GLU A 262 1.60 12.91 27.14
CA GLU A 262 2.37 12.60 28.33
C GLU A 262 2.02 11.21 28.85
N MET A 263 3.02 10.32 28.96
CA MET A 263 2.82 9.00 29.57
C MET A 263 2.55 9.12 31.07
N THR A 264 1.66 8.27 31.58
CA THR A 264 1.45 8.15 33.04
C THR A 264 2.71 7.65 33.74
N PRO A 265 2.87 7.88 35.05
CA PRO A 265 4.01 7.34 35.80
C PRO A 265 4.19 5.83 35.66
N GLU A 266 3.09 5.09 35.64
CA GLU A 266 3.08 3.63 35.41
C GLU A 266 3.61 3.26 34.02
N GLN A 267 3.14 3.94 32.98
CA GLN A 267 3.65 3.73 31.61
C GLN A 267 5.14 4.09 31.52
N LYS A 268 5.56 5.24 32.09
CA LYS A 268 6.98 5.66 32.10
C LYS A 268 7.87 4.62 32.73
N LYS A 269 7.47 4.08 33.89
CA LYS A 269 8.21 3.03 34.60
C LYS A 269 8.35 1.79 33.74
N MET A 270 7.24 1.23 33.25
CA MET A 270 7.23 0.03 32.41
C MET A 270 8.00 0.24 31.10
N TYR A 271 7.92 1.41 30.50
CA TYR A 271 8.64 1.76 29.27
C TYR A 271 10.17 1.74 29.51
N ILE A 272 10.63 2.34 30.60
CA ILE A 272 12.05 2.37 30.97
C ILE A 272 12.56 0.95 31.27
N GLU A 273 11.83 0.16 32.04
CA GLU A 273 12.17 -1.24 32.34
C GLU A 273 12.29 -2.06 31.06
N MET A 274 11.29 -1.97 30.17
CA MET A 274 11.29 -2.66 28.87
C MET A 274 12.43 -2.18 27.97
N LYS A 275 12.73 -0.88 27.94
CA LYS A 275 13.84 -0.30 27.18
C LYS A 275 15.18 -0.83 27.68
N ASN A 276 15.41 -0.84 28.99
CA ASN A 276 16.63 -1.35 29.60
C ASN A 276 16.79 -2.84 29.36
N PHE A 277 15.72 -3.60 29.48
CA PHE A 277 15.68 -5.02 29.12
C PHE A 277 16.06 -5.23 27.66
N ALA A 278 15.47 -4.47 26.73
CA ALA A 278 15.82 -4.53 25.31
C ALA A 278 17.30 -4.21 25.06
N LEU A 279 17.86 -3.21 25.74
CA LEU A 279 19.27 -2.86 25.64
C LEU A 279 20.18 -3.96 26.20
N SER A 280 19.85 -4.54 27.37
CA SER A 280 20.62 -5.65 27.97
C SER A 280 20.65 -6.90 27.10
N ILE A 281 19.55 -7.14 26.40
CA ILE A 281 19.48 -8.20 25.40
C ILE A 281 20.41 -7.86 24.22
N LEU A 282 20.44 -6.63 23.70
CA LEU A 282 21.32 -6.19 22.61
C LEU A 282 22.81 -6.37 22.95
N GLU A 283 23.20 -6.19 24.22
CA GLU A 283 24.57 -6.36 24.68
C GLU A 283 25.01 -7.82 24.82
N ARG A 284 24.10 -8.75 24.99
CA ARG A 284 24.40 -10.18 25.23
C ARG A 284 24.60 -11.04 23.99
N GLU A 285 24.83 -10.43 22.82
CA GLU A 285 25.27 -11.08 21.56
C GLU A 285 24.37 -12.16 20.95
N THR A 286 23.21 -12.50 21.52
CA THR A 286 22.38 -13.63 21.10
C THR A 286 21.13 -13.26 20.33
N ILE A 287 21.06 -12.03 19.75
CA ILE A 287 19.78 -11.55 19.23
C ILE A 287 19.61 -11.77 17.74
N THR A 288 18.50 -12.41 17.40
CA THR A 288 17.93 -12.38 16.05
C THR A 288 17.24 -11.01 15.81
N ALA A 289 17.22 -10.54 14.56
CA ALA A 289 16.47 -9.34 14.16
C ALA A 289 14.98 -9.41 14.59
N ALA A 290 14.41 -10.61 14.68
CA ALA A 290 13.07 -10.85 15.18
C ALA A 290 12.90 -10.48 16.67
N GLY A 291 13.89 -10.77 17.52
CA GLY A 291 13.87 -10.40 18.94
C GLY A 291 13.86 -8.89 19.16
N VAL A 292 14.67 -8.14 18.41
CA VAL A 292 14.68 -6.66 18.46
C VAL A 292 13.33 -6.09 18.04
N LEU A 293 12.75 -6.61 16.96
CA LEU A 293 11.45 -6.14 16.47
C LEU A 293 10.34 -6.38 17.52
N THR A 294 10.37 -7.53 18.19
CA THR A 294 9.41 -7.84 19.26
C THR A 294 9.49 -6.82 20.40
N GLN A 295 10.70 -6.46 20.83
CA GLN A 295 10.87 -5.45 21.89
C GLN A 295 10.38 -4.06 21.45
N MET A 296 10.63 -3.68 20.21
CA MET A 296 10.12 -2.41 19.67
C MET A 296 8.59 -2.37 19.60
N ILE A 297 7.95 -3.48 19.27
CA ILE A 297 6.49 -3.61 19.29
C ILE A 297 5.96 -3.45 20.72
N LYS A 298 6.58 -4.11 21.72
CA LYS A 298 6.19 -3.99 23.12
C LYS A 298 6.34 -2.55 23.63
N LEU A 299 7.45 -1.89 23.32
CA LEU A 299 7.64 -0.48 23.67
C LEU A 299 6.53 0.42 23.06
N HIS A 300 6.15 0.18 21.81
CA HIS A 300 5.08 0.92 21.16
C HIS A 300 3.70 0.59 21.75
N GLN A 301 3.44 -0.66 22.13
CA GLN A 301 2.21 -1.03 22.86
C GLN A 301 2.11 -0.31 24.20
N ILE A 302 3.20 -0.20 24.94
CA ILE A 302 3.23 0.54 26.24
C ILE A 302 2.86 2.02 26.01
N THR A 303 3.34 2.67 24.96
CA THR A 303 2.93 4.06 24.65
C THR A 303 1.47 4.18 24.32
N CYS A 304 0.84 3.11 23.80
CA CYS A 304 -0.59 3.03 23.51
C CYS A 304 -1.47 2.66 24.71
N GLY A 305 -0.87 2.29 25.87
CA GLY A 305 -1.59 1.96 27.09
C GLY A 305 -1.91 0.48 27.27
N HIS A 306 -1.17 -0.40 26.64
CA HIS A 306 -1.27 -1.83 26.83
C HIS A 306 0.05 -2.53 26.48
N VAL A 307 0.21 -3.77 26.90
CA VAL A 307 1.29 -4.63 26.41
C VAL A 307 0.83 -6.09 26.40
N LYS A 308 1.21 -6.82 25.35
CA LYS A 308 0.99 -8.26 25.28
C LYS A 308 2.24 -9.01 25.71
N THR A 309 2.11 -9.87 26.72
CA THR A 309 3.20 -10.70 27.22
C THR A 309 3.55 -11.83 26.23
N ASP A 310 4.64 -12.56 26.46
CA ASP A 310 5.08 -13.63 25.56
C ASP A 310 4.14 -14.84 25.57
N ASP A 311 3.46 -15.09 26.71
CA ASP A 311 2.39 -16.09 26.86
C ASP A 311 1.03 -15.61 26.32
N GLY A 312 0.97 -14.43 25.73
CA GLY A 312 -0.21 -13.90 25.05
C GLY A 312 -1.20 -13.16 25.94
N LYS A 313 -0.92 -12.99 27.25
CA LYS A 313 -1.75 -12.22 28.17
C LYS A 313 -1.66 -10.73 27.88
N LEU A 314 -2.80 -10.04 27.87
CA LEU A 314 -2.86 -8.59 27.73
C LEU A 314 -2.80 -7.94 29.13
N ILE A 315 -1.88 -6.98 29.27
CA ILE A 315 -1.77 -6.09 30.42
C ILE A 315 -2.25 -4.71 29.99
N GLU A 316 -3.26 -4.19 30.67
CA GLU A 316 -3.79 -2.86 30.45
C GLU A 316 -3.08 -1.85 31.35
N LEU A 317 -2.78 -0.68 30.80
CA LEU A 317 -2.12 0.43 31.51
C LEU A 317 -3.01 1.67 31.41
N LYS A 318 -3.14 2.40 32.52
CA LYS A 318 -3.73 3.74 32.46
C LYS A 318 -2.93 4.59 31.49
N ASN A 319 -3.59 5.26 30.56
CA ASN A 319 -2.93 6.11 29.58
C ASN A 319 -3.74 7.38 29.31
N ASN A 320 -3.01 8.44 28.95
CA ASN A 320 -3.62 9.74 28.62
C ASN A 320 -4.01 9.84 27.15
N ARG A 321 -3.59 8.91 26.30
CA ARG A 321 -3.80 8.94 24.84
C ARG A 321 -5.28 8.88 24.48
N LEU A 322 -6.05 8.03 25.16
CA LEU A 322 -7.49 7.92 24.92
C LEU A 322 -8.24 9.19 25.39
N ASN A 323 -7.82 9.77 26.52
CA ASN A 323 -8.40 11.03 27.03
C ASN A 323 -8.10 12.17 26.05
N GLU A 324 -6.86 12.26 25.55
CA GLU A 324 -6.49 13.27 24.56
C GLU A 324 -7.25 13.08 23.25
N LEU A 325 -7.52 11.84 22.83
CA LEU A 325 -8.39 11.59 21.68
C LEU A 325 -9.78 12.18 21.91
N LEU A 326 -10.37 11.96 23.06
CA LEU A 326 -11.70 12.50 23.38
C LEU A 326 -11.70 14.04 23.44
N ASN A 327 -10.62 14.66 23.91
CA ASN A 327 -10.46 16.13 23.88
C ASN A 327 -10.39 16.64 22.43
N VAL A 328 -9.55 16.01 21.60
CA VAL A 328 -9.43 16.37 20.18
C VAL A 328 -10.76 16.20 19.45
N MET A 329 -11.58 15.19 19.78
CA MET A 329 -12.93 15.02 19.18
C MET A 329 -13.92 16.11 19.56
N GLU A 330 -13.69 16.82 20.67
CA GLU A 330 -14.47 18.00 21.05
C GLU A 330 -14.05 19.26 20.28
N GLU A 331 -12.79 19.32 19.85
CA GLU A 331 -12.23 20.43 19.07
C GLU A 331 -12.61 20.37 17.58
N ILE A 332 -13.08 19.20 17.09
CA ILE A 332 -13.30 18.94 15.68
C ILE A 332 -14.80 18.83 15.39
N ASP A 333 -15.24 19.56 14.38
CA ASP A 333 -16.58 19.38 13.81
C ASP A 333 -16.55 18.38 12.65
N GLY A 334 -17.69 17.71 12.40
CA GLY A 334 -17.86 16.79 11.28
C GLY A 334 -17.32 15.38 11.52
N LYS A 335 -17.13 14.65 10.42
CA LYS A 335 -16.70 13.25 10.43
C LYS A 335 -15.19 13.12 10.59
N VAL A 336 -14.75 12.10 11.32
CA VAL A 336 -13.33 11.88 11.63
C VAL A 336 -12.93 10.44 11.35
N ILE A 337 -11.78 10.29 10.70
CA ILE A 337 -11.12 8.98 10.51
C ILE A 337 -10.08 8.81 11.62
N ILE A 338 -10.10 7.71 12.33
CA ILE A 338 -9.15 7.40 13.40
C ILE A 338 -8.42 6.09 13.04
N TRP A 339 -7.13 6.19 12.82
CA TRP A 339 -6.27 5.05 12.52
C TRP A 339 -5.52 4.56 13.76
N ALA A 340 -5.65 3.28 14.08
CA ALA A 340 -4.93 2.64 15.16
C ALA A 340 -4.33 1.29 14.69
N VAL A 341 -3.09 1.02 15.10
CA VAL A 341 -2.34 -0.16 14.65
C VAL A 341 -2.81 -1.43 15.36
N TYR A 342 -3.19 -1.32 16.62
CA TYR A 342 -3.54 -2.48 17.44
C TYR A 342 -5.05 -2.65 17.57
N ARG A 343 -5.50 -3.92 17.52
CA ARG A 343 -6.92 -4.27 17.69
C ARG A 343 -7.46 -3.80 19.06
N TYR A 344 -6.68 -3.95 20.11
CA TYR A 344 -7.05 -3.49 21.44
C TYR A 344 -7.38 -1.99 21.44
N ASP A 345 -6.53 -1.17 20.83
CA ASP A 345 -6.78 0.27 20.75
C ASP A 345 -8.07 0.59 20.01
N ILE A 346 -8.34 -0.07 18.87
CA ILE A 346 -9.56 0.13 18.08
C ILE A 346 -10.79 -0.15 18.95
N GLN A 347 -10.79 -1.24 19.69
CA GLN A 347 -11.90 -1.61 20.58
C GLN A 347 -12.09 -0.61 21.73
N GLN A 348 -11.00 -0.12 22.35
CA GLN A 348 -11.08 0.87 23.42
C GLN A 348 -11.57 2.23 22.88
N ILE A 349 -11.12 2.65 21.71
CA ILE A 349 -11.57 3.88 21.03
C ILE A 349 -13.06 3.78 20.71
N GLU A 350 -13.52 2.69 20.10
CA GLU A 350 -14.92 2.45 19.78
C GLU A 350 -15.80 2.49 21.04
N LYS A 351 -15.39 1.80 22.09
CA LYS A 351 -16.11 1.81 23.38
C LYS A 351 -16.21 3.20 23.99
N ALA A 352 -15.12 3.96 23.98
CA ALA A 352 -15.08 5.30 24.55
C ALA A 352 -15.95 6.31 23.74
N LEU A 353 -15.87 6.27 22.42
CA LEU A 353 -16.66 7.13 21.54
C LEU A 353 -18.15 6.77 21.60
N SER A 354 -18.49 5.48 21.55
CA SER A 354 -19.87 5.00 21.72
C SER A 354 -20.49 5.44 23.06
N LYS A 355 -19.71 5.40 24.14
CA LYS A 355 -20.16 5.86 25.45
C LYS A 355 -20.42 7.37 25.47
N LYS A 356 -19.58 8.17 24.80
CA LYS A 356 -19.64 9.64 24.85
C LYS A 356 -20.62 10.24 23.83
N TYR A 357 -20.70 9.67 22.62
CA TYR A 357 -21.44 10.22 21.49
C TYR A 357 -22.60 9.33 21.01
N GLY A 358 -22.80 8.19 21.64
CA GLY A 358 -23.84 7.23 21.26
C GLY A 358 -23.31 6.08 20.38
N PRO A 359 -23.97 4.91 20.41
CA PRO A 359 -23.51 3.69 19.72
C PRO A 359 -23.52 3.81 18.18
N ASP A 360 -24.41 4.65 17.63
CA ASP A 360 -24.51 4.83 16.18
C ASP A 360 -23.47 5.81 15.61
N SER A 361 -22.80 6.58 16.49
CA SER A 361 -21.79 7.56 16.10
C SER A 361 -20.45 6.95 15.63
N VAL A 362 -20.18 5.69 15.92
CA VAL A 362 -18.90 5.05 15.67
C VAL A 362 -19.05 3.65 15.07
N ARG A 363 -18.19 3.30 14.13
CA ARG A 363 -18.01 1.92 13.62
C ARG A 363 -16.55 1.62 13.47
N SER A 364 -16.19 0.38 13.81
CA SER A 364 -14.83 -0.12 13.67
C SER A 364 -14.63 -0.92 12.38
N PHE A 365 -13.44 -0.78 11.77
CA PHE A 365 -13.06 -1.40 10.51
C PHE A 365 -11.66 -2.05 10.61
N TYR A 366 -11.63 -3.34 10.84
CA TYR A 366 -10.38 -4.11 10.98
C TYR A 366 -10.53 -5.55 10.49
N GLY A 367 -9.54 -6.42 10.74
CA GLY A 367 -9.49 -7.77 10.16
C GLY A 367 -10.74 -8.64 10.43
N ASP A 368 -11.38 -8.49 11.58
CA ASP A 368 -12.55 -9.27 11.99
C ASP A 368 -13.89 -8.68 11.53
N THR A 369 -13.91 -7.46 10.98
CA THR A 369 -15.13 -6.86 10.42
C THR A 369 -15.65 -7.72 9.29
N ASP A 370 -16.91 -8.13 9.34
CA ASP A 370 -17.54 -8.96 8.31
C ASP A 370 -17.45 -8.30 6.92
N ALA A 371 -17.35 -9.13 5.89
CA ALA A 371 -17.18 -8.63 4.53
C ALA A 371 -18.41 -7.88 4.01
N ASN A 372 -19.61 -8.22 4.49
CA ASN A 372 -20.85 -7.55 4.12
C ASN A 372 -20.96 -6.20 4.83
N ASP A 373 -20.63 -6.15 6.14
CA ASP A 373 -20.68 -4.93 6.94
C ASP A 373 -19.69 -3.86 6.44
N ARG A 374 -18.60 -4.27 5.81
CA ARG A 374 -17.57 -3.34 5.32
C ARG A 374 -18.10 -2.31 4.34
N GLN A 375 -18.97 -2.72 3.43
CA GLN A 375 -19.54 -1.81 2.44
C GLN A 375 -20.57 -0.86 3.07
N ASP A 376 -21.37 -1.36 3.99
CA ASP A 376 -22.39 -0.60 4.71
C ASP A 376 -21.74 0.45 5.61
N ILE A 377 -20.64 0.13 6.31
CA ILE A 377 -19.86 1.08 7.11
C ILE A 377 -19.35 2.23 6.23
N VAL A 378 -18.76 1.92 5.08
CA VAL A 378 -18.23 2.95 4.17
C VAL A 378 -19.35 3.80 3.60
N SER A 379 -20.46 3.21 3.16
CA SER A 379 -21.61 3.92 2.62
C SER A 379 -22.25 4.84 3.67
N SER A 380 -22.45 4.36 4.89
CA SER A 380 -22.97 5.15 6.01
C SER A 380 -22.01 6.27 6.40
N PHE A 381 -20.70 6.04 6.38
CA PHE A 381 -19.73 7.10 6.68
C PHE A 381 -19.73 8.19 5.60
N GLN A 382 -19.96 7.83 4.33
CA GLN A 382 -20.03 8.80 3.23
C GLN A 382 -21.37 9.56 3.17
N ASP A 383 -22.46 9.02 3.76
CA ASP A 383 -23.74 9.67 3.79
C ASP A 383 -23.72 10.85 4.79
N PRO A 384 -23.94 12.11 4.34
CA PRO A 384 -23.98 13.27 5.22
C PRO A 384 -25.15 13.26 6.21
N LYS A 385 -26.18 12.46 5.97
CA LYS A 385 -27.36 12.32 6.85
C LYS A 385 -27.18 11.24 7.92
N SER A 386 -26.14 10.42 7.83
CA SER A 386 -25.87 9.35 8.79
C SER A 386 -25.26 9.90 10.07
N ASP A 387 -25.71 9.39 11.22
CA ASP A 387 -25.16 9.68 12.53
C ASP A 387 -23.74 9.15 12.73
N LEU A 388 -23.26 8.30 11.81
CA LEU A 388 -21.91 7.76 11.83
C LEU A 388 -20.87 8.86 11.61
N ARG A 389 -20.29 9.34 12.70
CA ARG A 389 -19.31 10.41 12.76
C ARG A 389 -17.87 9.89 12.76
N PHE A 390 -17.62 8.76 13.42
CA PHE A 390 -16.27 8.24 13.64
C PHE A 390 -16.04 6.91 12.92
N PHE A 391 -15.10 6.91 11.99
CA PHE A 391 -14.58 5.71 11.36
C PHE A 391 -13.28 5.31 12.07
N VAL A 392 -13.28 4.20 12.80
CA VAL A 392 -12.12 3.73 13.56
C VAL A 392 -11.56 2.48 12.88
N GLY A 393 -10.31 2.51 12.44
CA GLY A 393 -9.81 1.38 11.68
C GLY A 393 -8.33 1.08 11.82
N ASN A 394 -7.94 -0.13 11.34
CA ASN A 394 -6.54 -0.45 11.14
C ASN A 394 -6.11 0.07 9.77
N PRO A 395 -5.04 0.88 9.67
CA PRO A 395 -4.63 1.48 8.40
C PRO A 395 -4.21 0.44 7.36
N ARG A 396 -3.75 -0.74 7.76
CA ARG A 396 -3.43 -1.84 6.85
C ARG A 396 -4.69 -2.46 6.24
N THR A 397 -5.78 -2.58 7.00
CA THR A 397 -7.05 -3.15 6.51
C THR A 397 -7.84 -2.10 5.73
N GLY A 398 -7.92 -0.89 6.25
CA GLY A 398 -8.64 0.23 5.63
C GLY A 398 -7.85 0.94 4.52
N GLY A 399 -6.55 0.66 4.38
CA GLY A 399 -5.67 1.28 3.39
C GLY A 399 -5.92 0.82 1.94
N PHE A 400 -6.77 -0.16 1.67
CA PHE A 400 -7.01 -0.66 0.32
C PHE A 400 -8.44 -0.37 -0.16
N GLY A 401 -8.56 0.41 -1.24
CA GLY A 401 -9.79 0.52 -2.04
C GLY A 401 -10.94 1.35 -1.45
N LEU A 402 -10.84 1.88 -0.22
CA LEU A 402 -11.90 2.68 0.39
C LEU A 402 -11.89 4.14 -0.08
N THR A 403 -13.07 4.76 -0.10
CA THR A 403 -13.23 6.21 -0.28
C THR A 403 -13.88 6.77 0.99
N LEU A 404 -13.19 7.70 1.66
CA LEU A 404 -13.61 8.28 2.93
C LEU A 404 -13.54 9.81 2.89
N THR A 405 -13.93 10.40 1.75
CA THR A 405 -13.86 11.85 1.48
C THR A 405 -14.88 12.68 2.25
N ALA A 406 -15.83 12.05 2.93
CA ALA A 406 -16.73 12.74 3.86
C ALA A 406 -16.02 13.31 5.09
N SER A 407 -14.78 12.88 5.35
CA SER A 407 -13.94 13.41 6.42
C SER A 407 -12.80 14.24 5.85
N HIS A 408 -12.53 15.36 6.48
CA HIS A 408 -11.35 16.20 6.26
C HIS A 408 -10.40 16.19 7.48
N THR A 409 -10.66 15.34 8.46
CA THR A 409 -9.77 15.16 9.60
C THR A 409 -9.44 13.69 9.82
N VAL A 410 -8.15 13.41 9.91
CA VAL A 410 -7.59 12.06 10.10
C VAL A 410 -6.69 12.06 11.32
N VAL A 411 -7.01 11.25 12.32
CA VAL A 411 -6.18 11.08 13.52
C VAL A 411 -5.43 9.76 13.45
N TYR A 412 -4.12 9.83 13.59
CA TYR A 412 -3.29 8.66 13.82
C TYR A 412 -3.07 8.47 15.31
N TYR A 413 -3.94 7.68 15.90
CA TYR A 413 -3.82 7.28 17.30
C TYR A 413 -2.51 6.53 17.56
N SER A 414 -2.11 5.70 16.62
CA SER A 414 -0.79 5.04 16.58
C SER A 414 -0.31 4.86 15.15
N ASN A 415 1.00 4.99 14.91
CA ASN A 415 1.63 4.86 13.59
C ASN A 415 2.46 3.57 13.49
N SER A 416 2.56 3.03 12.30
CA SER A 416 3.50 1.95 11.99
C SER A 416 4.76 2.49 11.28
N TYR A 417 5.83 1.68 11.23
CA TYR A 417 7.04 2.00 10.44
C TYR A 417 6.85 1.85 8.93
N ASP A 418 5.66 1.49 8.47
CA ASP A 418 5.39 1.19 7.06
C ASP A 418 4.87 2.44 6.33
N LEU A 419 5.74 3.05 5.51
CA LEU A 419 5.41 4.25 4.76
C LEU A 419 4.28 3.99 3.75
N GLU A 420 4.26 2.82 3.11
CA GLU A 420 3.24 2.48 2.13
C GLU A 420 1.85 2.48 2.76
N ILE A 421 1.72 1.86 3.94
CA ILE A 421 0.46 1.85 4.70
C ILE A 421 0.04 3.27 5.11
N ARG A 422 1.02 4.11 5.52
CA ARG A 422 0.76 5.50 5.88
C ARG A 422 0.20 6.28 4.69
N MET A 423 0.87 6.24 3.56
CA MET A 423 0.45 6.94 2.34
C MET A 423 -0.91 6.44 1.84
N GLN A 424 -1.13 5.13 1.82
CA GLN A 424 -2.39 4.54 1.42
C GLN A 424 -3.55 4.95 2.33
N SER A 425 -3.35 5.03 3.64
CA SER A 425 -4.38 5.44 4.59
C SER A 425 -4.70 6.94 4.51
N GLU A 426 -3.71 7.79 4.21
CA GLU A 426 -3.94 9.22 3.94
C GLU A 426 -4.79 9.43 2.69
N ASP A 427 -4.52 8.66 1.65
CA ASP A 427 -5.23 8.73 0.38
C ASP A 427 -6.71 8.28 0.45
N ARG A 428 -7.17 7.81 1.60
CA ARG A 428 -8.62 7.52 1.79
C ARG A 428 -9.43 8.80 1.94
N ALA A 429 -8.89 9.82 2.58
CA ALA A 429 -9.53 11.14 2.75
C ALA A 429 -9.11 12.12 1.64
N HIS A 430 -7.83 12.11 1.23
CA HIS A 430 -7.28 13.05 0.25
C HIS A 430 -7.29 12.46 -1.17
N ARG A 431 -8.42 12.54 -1.83
CA ARG A 431 -8.63 12.05 -3.21
C ARG A 431 -9.72 12.83 -3.93
N ILE A 432 -9.94 12.56 -5.21
CA ILE A 432 -11.01 13.17 -6.02
C ILE A 432 -12.34 13.12 -5.27
N GLY A 433 -12.99 14.27 -5.15
CA GLY A 433 -14.22 14.48 -4.37
C GLY A 433 -14.00 15.13 -3.01
N GLN A 434 -12.76 15.28 -2.53
CA GLN A 434 -12.44 16.06 -1.35
C GLN A 434 -12.47 17.55 -1.69
N LYS A 435 -13.19 18.34 -0.87
CA LYS A 435 -13.36 19.78 -1.07
C LYS A 435 -12.68 20.62 0.02
N GLU A 436 -12.34 19.98 1.13
CA GLU A 436 -11.77 20.64 2.30
C GLU A 436 -10.30 20.28 2.49
N LYS A 437 -9.51 21.17 3.09
CA LYS A 437 -8.12 20.87 3.50
C LYS A 437 -8.13 19.69 4.47
N VAL A 438 -7.32 18.66 4.18
CA VAL A 438 -7.28 17.46 5.01
C VAL A 438 -6.23 17.61 6.09
N THR A 439 -6.67 17.61 7.34
CA THR A 439 -5.80 17.69 8.52
C THR A 439 -5.46 16.30 9.04
N TYR A 440 -4.16 16.00 9.11
CA TYR A 440 -3.61 14.77 9.70
C TYR A 440 -3.02 15.09 11.06
N ILE A 441 -3.50 14.42 12.11
CA ILE A 441 -3.09 14.63 13.49
C ILE A 441 -2.36 13.39 13.98
N ASP A 442 -1.06 13.49 14.22
CA ASP A 442 -0.27 12.40 14.77
C ASP A 442 -0.17 12.50 16.30
N PHE A 443 -0.59 11.45 17.00
CA PHE A 443 -0.39 11.31 18.43
C PHE A 443 0.98 10.72 18.74
N ILE A 444 1.75 11.40 19.58
CA ILE A 444 3.18 11.09 19.84
C ILE A 444 3.43 11.14 21.35
N ALA A 445 3.85 10.04 21.94
CA ALA A 445 4.43 10.06 23.28
C ALA A 445 5.88 10.54 23.18
N GLU A 446 6.20 11.63 23.89
CA GLU A 446 7.52 12.26 23.83
C GLU A 446 8.65 11.34 24.29
N LYS A 447 9.82 11.46 23.65
CA LYS A 447 11.05 10.71 23.98
C LYS A 447 10.89 9.19 23.91
N THR A 448 10.00 8.72 23.07
CA THR A 448 9.67 7.29 22.90
C THR A 448 9.92 6.79 21.48
N VAL A 449 9.51 5.53 21.23
CA VAL A 449 9.53 4.94 19.90
C VAL A 449 8.59 5.66 18.92
N ASP A 450 7.56 6.36 19.40
CA ASP A 450 6.62 7.10 18.52
C ASP A 450 7.36 8.15 17.69
N GLU A 451 8.25 8.95 18.33
CA GLU A 451 9.07 9.93 17.61
C GLU A 451 9.99 9.25 16.58
N LYS A 452 10.54 8.09 16.93
CA LYS A 452 11.40 7.32 16.02
C LYS A 452 10.63 6.78 14.82
N ILE A 453 9.38 6.40 15.01
CA ILE A 453 8.48 5.97 13.92
C ILE A 453 8.26 7.14 12.95
N ILE A 454 7.86 8.30 13.46
CA ILE A 454 7.62 9.49 12.62
C ILE A 454 8.90 9.91 11.88
N LYS A 455 10.06 9.98 12.59
CA LYS A 455 11.35 10.27 11.97
C LYS A 455 11.71 9.26 10.87
N SER A 456 11.46 7.97 11.09
CA SER A 456 11.71 6.92 10.10
C SER A 456 10.82 7.07 8.87
N LEU A 457 9.54 7.41 9.04
CA LEU A 457 8.62 7.66 7.92
C LEU A 457 9.10 8.84 7.08
N ARG A 458 9.49 9.96 7.71
CA ARG A 458 10.05 11.13 7.01
C ARG A 458 11.33 10.80 6.23
N ASN A 459 12.26 10.08 6.83
CA ASN A 459 13.50 9.68 6.16
C ASN A 459 13.22 8.82 4.91
N LYS A 460 12.24 7.93 4.97
CA LYS A 460 11.84 7.11 3.81
C LYS A 460 11.22 7.94 2.69
N ILE A 461 10.43 8.95 3.04
CA ILE A 461 9.90 9.91 2.07
C ILE A 461 11.05 10.63 1.37
N ASN A 462 12.01 11.17 2.12
CA ASN A 462 13.16 11.88 1.55
C ASN A 462 13.99 11.01 0.59
N ILE A 463 14.15 9.72 0.90
CA ILE A 463 14.84 8.78 0.01
C ILE A 463 14.02 8.52 -1.26
N ALA A 464 12.71 8.31 -1.12
CA ALA A 464 11.82 8.10 -2.26
C ALA A 464 11.84 9.32 -3.21
N THR A 465 11.74 10.51 -2.65
CA THR A 465 11.84 11.80 -3.36
C THR A 465 13.11 11.90 -4.20
N LYS A 466 14.28 11.65 -3.61
CA LYS A 466 15.56 11.69 -4.32
C LYS A 466 15.65 10.70 -5.48
N VAL A 467 15.04 9.52 -5.35
CA VAL A 467 15.03 8.49 -6.42
C VAL A 467 14.09 8.83 -7.55
N LEU A 468 12.99 9.51 -7.24
CA LEU A 468 11.90 9.78 -8.18
C LEU A 468 11.95 11.22 -8.75
N GLY A 469 12.97 12.01 -8.36
CA GLY A 469 13.15 13.40 -8.82
C GLY A 469 12.08 14.37 -8.32
N GLU A 470 11.48 14.10 -7.15
CA GLU A 470 10.36 14.86 -6.60
C GLU A 470 10.82 15.87 -5.55
N ASP A 471 10.21 17.05 -5.50
CA ASP A 471 10.43 18.05 -4.45
C ASP A 471 9.24 18.04 -3.45
N PHE A 472 9.41 17.29 -2.36
CA PHE A 472 8.38 17.18 -1.31
C PHE A 472 8.55 18.26 -0.23
N LYS A 473 8.41 19.54 -0.59
CA LYS A 473 8.44 20.63 0.41
C LYS A 473 7.32 20.54 1.43
N GLU A 474 6.19 19.95 1.08
CA GLU A 474 4.98 19.91 1.92
C GLU A 474 5.06 18.99 3.15
N TRP A 475 6.03 18.07 3.21
CA TRP A 475 6.20 17.12 4.33
C TRP A 475 7.21 17.59 5.39
N LEU A 476 7.82 18.75 5.21
CA LEU A 476 8.90 19.24 6.05
C LEU A 476 8.48 20.28 7.11
N ILE A 477 7.20 20.62 7.19
CA ILE A 477 6.68 21.60 8.16
C ILE A 477 6.19 20.92 9.43
#